data_6f09be06a6721252f3cd984595a59cf6
#
_entry.id   6f09be06a6721252f3cd984595a59cf6
#
_cell.length_a   1.000
_cell.length_b   1.000
_cell.length_c   1.000
_cell.angle_alpha   90.00
_cell.angle_beta   90.00
_cell.angle_gamma   90.00
#
_symmetry.space_group_name_H-M   'P 1'
#
loop_
_entity.id
_entity.type
_entity.pdbx_description
1 polymer ?
#
loop_
_entity_poly.entity_id
_entity_poly.type
_entity_poly.pdbx_seq_one_letter_code
_entity_poly.pdbx_strand_id
1 'polypeptide(L)'
;MKALFDFISKLLAALSRAAGDKAEEPDAPTPEKVSTVDTVPGWTGAPPYRYIDVSRYQGKITLNGWRKVKAAGYKGVMLKTVSTNPKMSKRADGLYIDPTFERNYRNARAAGLDVGVYYYTYATSEAMADAELALVREAVYGKELTMPLAVDVEENELKPMSTLDLTNLTAYALEQVEKMGFYAQLYTYTGYSYELDMQRLAGRWDVWLADYTGKTPKVDYIYHAHQHTSKGSMPGISGTVDLNVTELNYPRIIRKKGLTRLREGA
;
A
#
# COMPACT_ATOMS: atom_id res chain seq x y z
N MET A 1 27.19 54.09 -7.85
CA MET A 1 27.55 52.68 -8.16
C MET A 1 28.30 52.00 -7.04
N LYS A 2 29.33 52.63 -6.41
CA LYS A 2 30.12 52.02 -5.32
C LYS A 2 29.32 51.63 -4.08
N ALA A 3 28.35 52.50 -3.63
CA ALA A 3 27.50 52.23 -2.48
C ALA A 3 26.55 51.06 -2.66
N LEU A 4 26.08 50.79 -3.90
CA LEU A 4 25.20 49.66 -4.20
C LEU A 4 25.97 48.33 -4.21
N PHE A 5 27.23 48.39 -4.68
CA PHE A 5 28.09 47.23 -4.70
C PHE A 5 28.52 46.78 -3.29
N ASP A 6 28.81 47.76 -2.39
CA ASP A 6 29.13 47.53 -0.98
C ASP A 6 27.90 46.97 -0.21
N PHE A 7 26.71 47.41 -0.56
CA PHE A 7 25.47 46.89 0.05
C PHE A 7 25.21 45.43 -0.35
N ILE A 8 25.35 45.14 -1.64
CA ILE A 8 25.15 43.74 -2.17
C ILE A 8 26.23 42.81 -1.59
N SER A 9 27.48 43.24 -1.49
CA SER A 9 28.58 42.42 -0.90
C SER A 9 28.33 42.14 0.58
N LYS A 10 27.81 43.09 1.34
CA LYS A 10 27.46 42.90 2.75
C LYS A 10 26.24 41.98 2.93
N LEU A 11 25.27 42.06 2.02
CA LEU A 11 24.10 41.19 2.02
C LEU A 11 24.49 39.74 1.70
N LEU A 12 25.36 39.53 0.71
CA LEU A 12 25.89 38.21 0.37
C LEU A 12 26.75 37.60 1.47
N ALA A 13 27.56 38.42 2.16
CA ALA A 13 28.33 37.96 3.31
C ALA A 13 27.46 37.62 4.54
N ALA A 14 26.33 38.34 4.73
CA ALA A 14 25.36 38.02 5.77
C ALA A 14 24.60 36.70 5.46
N LEU A 15 24.22 36.50 4.19
CA LEU A 15 23.58 35.24 3.74
C LEU A 15 24.54 34.04 3.81
N SER A 16 25.83 34.23 3.52
CA SER A 16 26.85 33.20 3.67
C SER A 16 27.11 32.82 5.13
N ARG A 17 27.03 33.77 6.06
CA ARG A 17 27.14 33.48 7.50
C ARG A 17 25.90 32.78 8.06
N ALA A 18 24.70 33.10 7.56
CA ALA A 18 23.47 32.43 7.93
C ALA A 18 23.39 30.99 7.38
N ALA A 19 24.15 30.69 6.31
CA ALA A 19 24.26 29.33 5.76
C ALA A 19 25.35 28.47 6.44
N GLY A 20 26.15 29.06 7.33
CA GLY A 20 27.26 28.38 8.04
C GLY A 20 26.91 27.80 9.41
N ASP A 21 25.85 28.27 10.05
CA ASP A 21 25.28 27.64 11.25
C ASP A 21 24.24 26.61 10.81
N LYS A 22 24.71 25.45 10.32
CA LYS A 22 23.91 24.23 10.45
C LYS A 22 23.83 23.95 11.95
N ALA A 23 22.75 24.44 12.58
CA ALA A 23 22.24 23.76 13.74
C ALA A 23 22.13 22.29 13.33
N GLU A 24 22.81 21.38 14.04
CA GLU A 24 22.51 19.97 13.98
C GLU A 24 20.98 19.88 14.22
N GLU A 25 20.22 19.62 13.15
CA GLU A 25 18.87 19.15 13.32
C GLU A 25 18.98 17.96 14.27
N PRO A 26 18.21 17.94 15.38
CA PRO A 26 18.18 16.76 16.22
C PRO A 26 17.85 15.61 15.29
N ASP A 27 18.71 14.60 15.26
CA ASP A 27 18.53 13.36 14.52
C ASP A 27 17.03 13.04 14.57
N ALA A 28 16.34 13.18 13.43
CA ALA A 28 15.00 12.69 13.31
C ALA A 28 15.08 11.24 13.76
N PRO A 29 14.28 10.80 14.76
CA PRO A 29 14.42 9.47 15.31
C PRO A 29 14.43 8.53 14.12
N THR A 30 15.57 7.87 13.92
CA THR A 30 15.75 6.84 12.89
C THR A 30 14.50 5.98 13.03
N PRO A 31 13.62 5.87 12.02
CA PRO A 31 12.41 5.10 12.19
C PRO A 31 12.88 3.74 12.67
N GLU A 32 12.50 3.40 13.90
CA GLU A 32 12.83 2.09 14.48
C GLU A 32 12.53 1.10 13.37
N LYS A 33 13.54 0.32 12.95
CA LYS A 33 13.33 -0.78 12.02
C LYS A 33 12.17 -1.56 12.61
N VAL A 34 10.99 -1.34 12.08
CA VAL A 34 9.85 -2.19 12.40
C VAL A 34 10.31 -3.53 11.89
N SER A 35 10.85 -4.34 12.81
CA SER A 35 11.18 -5.72 12.49
C SER A 35 9.90 -6.30 11.93
N THR A 36 9.84 -6.43 10.63
CA THR A 36 8.69 -6.98 9.90
C THR A 36 8.44 -8.42 10.30
N VAL A 37 9.37 -9.00 11.05
CA VAL A 37 9.32 -10.35 11.59
C VAL A 37 9.17 -10.30 13.11
N ASP A 38 8.17 -9.62 13.61
CA ASP A 38 7.55 -10.11 14.82
C ASP A 38 6.75 -11.36 14.43
N THR A 39 7.42 -12.50 14.37
CA THR A 39 6.76 -13.79 14.50
C THR A 39 5.94 -13.66 15.75
N VAL A 40 4.63 -13.47 15.59
CA VAL A 40 3.74 -13.28 16.73
C VAL A 40 3.88 -14.55 17.56
N PRO A 41 4.44 -14.50 18.80
CA PRO A 41 4.54 -15.67 19.62
C PRO A 41 3.13 -16.30 19.74
N GLY A 42 2.98 -17.54 19.28
CA GLY A 42 1.69 -18.23 19.28
C GLY A 42 1.05 -18.47 17.92
N TRP A 43 1.63 -18.03 16.78
CA TRP A 43 1.26 -18.57 15.48
C TRP A 43 2.00 -19.89 15.27
N THR A 44 1.48 -20.96 15.80
CA THR A 44 2.01 -22.32 15.63
C THR A 44 1.20 -23.00 14.53
N GLY A 45 1.72 -23.08 13.31
CA GLY A 45 1.27 -24.04 12.31
C GLY A 45 -0.24 -24.11 11.99
N ALA A 46 -1.03 -23.13 12.44
CA ALA A 46 -2.42 -23.01 11.99
C ALA A 46 -2.44 -22.86 10.48
N PRO A 47 -3.48 -23.34 9.78
CA PRO A 47 -3.58 -23.21 8.35
C PRO A 47 -3.38 -21.73 7.97
N PRO A 48 -2.68 -21.45 6.86
CA PRO A 48 -2.34 -20.09 6.45
C PRO A 48 -3.59 -19.20 6.46
N TYR A 49 -3.44 -17.94 6.84
CA TYR A 49 -4.53 -16.98 6.79
C TYR A 49 -4.91 -16.76 5.34
N ARG A 50 -6.12 -17.19 4.95
CA ARG A 50 -6.63 -17.07 3.58
C ARG A 50 -7.49 -15.83 3.44
N TYR A 51 -7.25 -15.09 2.37
CA TYR A 51 -8.02 -13.93 1.99
C TYR A 51 -8.17 -13.85 0.48
N ILE A 52 -9.08 -13.02 0.01
CA ILE A 52 -9.26 -12.72 -1.42
C ILE A 52 -8.96 -11.25 -1.65
N ASP A 53 -8.72 -10.88 -2.88
CA ASP A 53 -8.80 -9.49 -3.26
C ASP A 53 -9.79 -9.28 -4.40
N VAL A 54 -10.42 -8.11 -4.41
CA VAL A 54 -11.48 -7.76 -5.34
C VAL A 54 -11.46 -6.29 -5.70
N SER A 55 -12.01 -6.01 -6.87
CA SER A 55 -12.22 -4.68 -7.41
C SER A 55 -13.60 -4.58 -8.09
N ARG A 56 -13.79 -3.54 -8.87
CA ARG A 56 -14.98 -3.38 -9.73
C ARG A 56 -15.23 -4.59 -10.65
N TYR A 57 -14.22 -5.37 -10.96
CA TYR A 57 -14.35 -6.54 -11.84
C TYR A 57 -15.23 -7.64 -11.22
N GLN A 58 -15.19 -7.83 -9.91
CA GLN A 58 -16.08 -8.74 -9.17
C GLN A 58 -17.43 -8.09 -8.83
N GLY A 59 -17.55 -6.78 -9.09
CA GLY A 59 -18.80 -6.04 -8.90
C GLY A 59 -19.17 -5.79 -7.43
N LYS A 60 -20.43 -5.43 -7.24
CA LYS A 60 -21.00 -5.14 -5.92
C LYS A 60 -21.48 -6.43 -5.25
N ILE A 61 -20.66 -7.00 -4.40
CA ILE A 61 -20.93 -8.26 -3.69
C ILE A 61 -21.95 -8.01 -2.57
N THR A 62 -22.96 -8.88 -2.48
CA THR A 62 -24.01 -8.78 -1.45
C THR A 62 -23.48 -9.22 -0.08
N LEU A 63 -24.16 -8.84 1.00
CA LEU A 63 -23.83 -9.33 2.33
C LEU A 63 -23.86 -10.86 2.41
N ASN A 64 -24.83 -11.49 1.75
CA ASN A 64 -24.92 -12.95 1.68
C ASN A 64 -23.73 -13.55 0.90
N GLY A 65 -23.29 -12.89 -0.18
CA GLY A 65 -22.06 -13.28 -0.90
C GLY A 65 -20.85 -13.29 0.02
N TRP A 66 -20.63 -12.24 0.79
CA TRP A 66 -19.53 -12.15 1.77
C TRP A 66 -19.64 -13.18 2.89
N ARG A 67 -20.84 -13.50 3.36
CA ARG A 67 -21.05 -14.61 4.33
C ARG A 67 -20.64 -15.96 3.75
N LYS A 68 -20.90 -16.21 2.46
CA LYS A 68 -20.45 -17.42 1.76
C LYS A 68 -18.94 -17.47 1.62
N VAL A 69 -18.26 -16.35 1.33
CA VAL A 69 -16.80 -16.23 1.34
C VAL A 69 -16.23 -16.65 2.70
N LYS A 70 -16.80 -16.09 3.78
CA LYS A 70 -16.38 -16.45 5.15
C LYS A 70 -16.62 -17.93 5.47
N ALA A 71 -17.77 -18.47 5.09
CA ALA A 71 -18.11 -19.88 5.28
C ALA A 71 -17.19 -20.83 4.51
N ALA A 72 -16.62 -20.37 3.37
CA ALA A 72 -15.59 -21.10 2.62
C ALA A 72 -14.20 -21.07 3.30
N GLY A 73 -14.09 -20.45 4.49
CA GLY A 73 -12.87 -20.42 5.31
C GLY A 73 -11.91 -19.29 4.98
N TYR A 74 -12.33 -18.28 4.21
CA TYR A 74 -11.57 -17.05 4.00
C TYR A 74 -11.89 -16.07 5.11
N LYS A 75 -10.85 -15.46 5.67
CA LYS A 75 -10.97 -14.63 6.88
C LYS A 75 -10.89 -13.15 6.57
N GLY A 76 -10.29 -12.77 5.44
CA GLY A 76 -10.05 -11.38 5.06
C GLY A 76 -10.30 -11.10 3.59
N VAL A 77 -10.27 -9.81 3.27
CA VAL A 77 -10.33 -9.29 1.92
C VAL A 77 -9.50 -8.03 1.77
N MET A 78 -8.81 -7.90 0.62
CA MET A 78 -8.22 -6.66 0.15
C MET A 78 -9.14 -6.04 -0.90
N LEU A 79 -9.54 -4.78 -0.70
CA LEU A 79 -10.47 -4.07 -1.59
C LEU A 79 -9.72 -2.99 -2.37
N LYS A 80 -9.89 -2.94 -3.69
CA LYS A 80 -9.37 -1.82 -4.48
C LYS A 80 -10.04 -0.52 -4.04
N THR A 81 -9.23 0.52 -3.80
CA THR A 81 -9.73 1.86 -3.47
C THR A 81 -9.59 2.81 -4.64
N VAL A 82 -8.38 3.07 -5.09
CA VAL A 82 -8.06 4.09 -6.09
C VAL A 82 -7.32 3.47 -7.27
N SER A 83 -7.55 4.04 -8.43
CA SER A 83 -6.82 3.76 -9.65
C SER A 83 -6.97 4.95 -10.63
N THR A 84 -6.23 4.91 -11.71
CA THR A 84 -6.31 5.90 -12.78
C THR A 84 -6.99 5.32 -14.01
N ASN A 85 -8.01 5.98 -14.51
CA ASN A 85 -8.64 5.68 -15.79
C ASN A 85 -9.45 6.90 -16.28
N PRO A 86 -9.00 7.64 -17.30
CA PRO A 86 -9.69 8.82 -17.80
C PRO A 86 -11.12 8.58 -18.28
N LYS A 87 -11.45 7.34 -18.70
CA LYS A 87 -12.82 6.99 -19.13
C LYS A 87 -13.77 6.75 -17.95
N MET A 88 -13.24 6.50 -16.77
CA MET A 88 -14.04 6.24 -15.55
C MET A 88 -14.07 7.45 -14.61
N SER A 89 -13.07 8.30 -14.69
CA SER A 89 -12.93 9.47 -13.84
C SER A 89 -13.65 10.68 -14.43
N LYS A 90 -14.18 11.52 -13.53
CA LYS A 90 -14.62 12.88 -13.85
C LYS A 90 -13.53 13.92 -13.60
N ARG A 91 -12.40 13.51 -13.05
CA ARG A 91 -11.24 14.35 -12.72
C ARG A 91 -10.31 14.44 -13.95
N ALA A 92 -9.66 15.57 -14.10
CA ALA A 92 -8.72 15.80 -15.21
C ALA A 92 -7.48 14.88 -15.12
N ASP A 93 -7.08 14.48 -13.90
CA ASP A 93 -5.98 13.57 -13.63
C ASP A 93 -6.34 12.09 -13.88
N GLY A 94 -7.59 11.79 -14.19
CA GLY A 94 -8.05 10.42 -14.42
C GLY A 94 -8.23 9.57 -13.18
N LEU A 95 -7.93 10.08 -11.98
CA LEU A 95 -8.07 9.36 -10.72
C LEU A 95 -9.54 9.10 -10.37
N TYR A 96 -9.84 7.93 -9.83
CA TYR A 96 -11.18 7.58 -9.37
C TYR A 96 -11.13 6.61 -8.18
N ILE A 97 -12.15 6.66 -7.34
CA ILE A 97 -12.40 5.64 -6.32
C ILE A 97 -13.18 4.50 -6.98
N ASP A 98 -12.79 3.25 -6.71
CA ASP A 98 -13.47 2.08 -7.23
C ASP A 98 -14.97 2.13 -6.87
N PRO A 99 -15.89 2.08 -7.86
CA PRO A 99 -17.33 2.28 -7.63
C PRO A 99 -17.98 1.17 -6.79
N THR A 100 -17.27 0.10 -6.53
CA THR A 100 -17.74 -1.01 -5.69
C THR A 100 -17.22 -0.96 -4.26
N PHE A 101 -16.16 -0.14 -4.02
CA PHE A 101 -15.44 -0.11 -2.76
C PHE A 101 -16.33 0.08 -1.54
N GLU A 102 -17.11 1.15 -1.51
CA GLU A 102 -17.92 1.52 -0.34
C GLU A 102 -18.91 0.41 0.06
N ARG A 103 -19.57 -0.17 -0.93
CA ARG A 103 -20.54 -1.26 -0.70
C ARG A 103 -19.83 -2.54 -0.25
N ASN A 104 -18.72 -2.89 -0.91
CA ASN A 104 -17.97 -4.10 -0.58
C ASN A 104 -17.34 -3.98 0.80
N TYR A 105 -16.77 -2.84 1.17
CA TYR A 105 -16.25 -2.58 2.51
C TYR A 105 -17.34 -2.80 3.58
N ARG A 106 -18.48 -2.11 3.45
CA ARG A 106 -19.58 -2.23 4.41
C ARG A 106 -20.07 -3.68 4.55
N ASN A 107 -20.29 -4.36 3.44
CA ASN A 107 -20.83 -5.72 3.43
C ASN A 107 -19.80 -6.76 3.94
N ALA A 108 -18.52 -6.63 3.58
CA ALA A 108 -17.45 -7.51 4.07
C ALA A 108 -17.28 -7.38 5.59
N ARG A 109 -17.26 -6.14 6.11
CA ARG A 109 -17.22 -5.86 7.55
C ARG A 109 -18.44 -6.44 8.27
N ALA A 110 -19.64 -6.24 7.72
CA ALA A 110 -20.89 -6.78 8.28
C ALA A 110 -20.94 -8.32 8.25
N ALA A 111 -20.26 -8.97 7.30
CA ALA A 111 -20.07 -10.41 7.28
C ALA A 111 -19.03 -10.88 8.31
N GLY A 112 -18.29 -9.97 8.93
CA GLY A 112 -17.25 -10.26 9.92
C GLY A 112 -15.94 -10.74 9.29
N LEU A 113 -15.63 -10.25 8.09
CA LEU A 113 -14.32 -10.38 7.47
C LEU A 113 -13.38 -9.27 7.96
N ASP A 114 -12.11 -9.59 8.06
CA ASP A 114 -11.05 -8.58 8.18
C ASP A 114 -10.88 -7.88 6.83
N VAL A 115 -10.71 -6.56 6.84
CA VAL A 115 -10.64 -5.76 5.61
C VAL A 115 -9.36 -4.95 5.58
N GLY A 116 -8.64 -5.07 4.48
CA GLY A 116 -7.60 -4.17 4.03
C GLY A 116 -7.96 -3.56 2.69
N VAL A 117 -7.07 -2.74 2.19
CA VAL A 117 -7.28 -2.07 0.91
C VAL A 117 -5.99 -2.03 0.10
N TYR A 118 -6.14 -1.85 -1.20
CA TYR A 118 -5.03 -1.52 -2.07
C TYR A 118 -5.40 -0.40 -3.04
N TYR A 119 -4.41 0.30 -3.53
CA TYR A 119 -4.58 1.21 -4.64
C TYR A 119 -3.54 0.91 -5.72
N TYR A 120 -3.95 0.99 -6.96
CA TYR A 120 -3.14 0.70 -8.14
C TYR A 120 -2.49 2.01 -8.61
N THR A 121 -1.17 2.12 -8.48
CA THR A 121 -0.46 3.36 -8.80
C THR A 121 -0.08 3.49 -10.27
N TYR A 122 -0.20 4.71 -10.78
CA TYR A 122 0.33 5.17 -12.06
C TYR A 122 1.31 6.35 -11.86
N ALA A 123 1.64 6.65 -10.61
CA ALA A 123 2.45 7.81 -10.29
C ALA A 123 3.88 7.67 -10.83
N THR A 124 4.33 8.68 -11.57
CA THR A 124 5.72 8.84 -12.03
C THR A 124 6.46 9.95 -11.29
N SER A 125 5.83 10.55 -10.28
CA SER A 125 6.41 11.58 -9.41
C SER A 125 5.73 11.57 -8.05
N GLU A 126 6.39 12.13 -7.04
CA GLU A 126 5.80 12.29 -5.69
C GLU A 126 4.50 13.09 -5.73
N ALA A 127 4.41 14.14 -6.54
CA ALA A 127 3.18 14.93 -6.66
C ALA A 127 1.99 14.10 -7.20
N MET A 128 2.24 13.16 -8.10
CA MET A 128 1.21 12.23 -8.57
C MET A 128 0.86 11.20 -7.47
N ALA A 129 1.85 10.67 -6.77
CA ALA A 129 1.63 9.78 -5.63
C ALA A 129 0.81 10.46 -4.53
N ASP A 130 1.10 11.73 -4.23
CA ASP A 130 0.31 12.52 -3.26
C ASP A 130 -1.15 12.70 -3.70
N ALA A 131 -1.40 12.91 -4.99
CA ALA A 131 -2.75 13.01 -5.53
C ALA A 131 -3.53 11.67 -5.40
N GLU A 132 -2.88 10.54 -5.69
CA GLU A 132 -3.44 9.20 -5.49
C GLU A 132 -3.74 8.97 -4.00
N LEU A 133 -2.78 9.26 -3.13
CA LEU A 133 -2.90 9.07 -1.68
C LEU A 133 -3.93 10.00 -1.02
N ALA A 134 -4.10 11.21 -1.53
CA ALA A 134 -5.19 12.09 -1.09
C ALA A 134 -6.56 11.46 -1.35
N LEU A 135 -6.73 10.83 -2.51
CA LEU A 135 -7.98 10.14 -2.84
C LEU A 135 -8.14 8.82 -2.06
N VAL A 136 -7.04 8.10 -1.78
CA VAL A 136 -7.04 6.94 -0.87
C VAL A 136 -7.48 7.37 0.52
N ARG A 137 -6.96 8.48 1.03
CA ARG A 137 -7.34 9.07 2.32
C ARG A 137 -8.85 9.36 2.39
N GLU A 138 -9.40 9.96 1.34
CA GLU A 138 -10.85 10.19 1.22
C GLU A 138 -11.61 8.86 1.29
N ALA A 139 -11.19 7.86 0.51
CA ALA A 139 -11.85 6.57 0.47
C ALA A 139 -11.87 5.86 1.83
N VAL A 140 -10.78 5.93 2.61
CA VAL A 140 -10.66 5.23 3.91
C VAL A 140 -11.07 6.10 5.10
N TYR A 141 -11.48 7.34 4.89
CA TYR A 141 -11.90 8.23 5.97
C TYR A 141 -13.02 7.61 6.82
N GLY A 142 -12.85 7.63 8.14
CA GLY A 142 -13.80 7.04 9.08
C GLY A 142 -13.89 5.51 9.10
N LYS A 143 -13.09 4.83 8.27
CA LYS A 143 -13.10 3.36 8.17
C LYS A 143 -12.02 2.72 9.05
N GLU A 144 -12.28 1.49 9.47
CA GLU A 144 -11.34 0.65 10.19
C GLU A 144 -10.76 -0.40 9.23
N LEU A 145 -9.44 -0.43 9.11
CA LEU A 145 -8.72 -1.48 8.40
C LEU A 145 -8.08 -2.43 9.42
N THR A 146 -8.23 -3.71 9.21
CA THR A 146 -7.64 -4.76 10.04
C THR A 146 -6.68 -5.65 9.26
N MET A 147 -6.52 -5.35 7.97
CA MET A 147 -5.48 -5.83 7.07
C MET A 147 -4.74 -4.64 6.46
N PRO A 148 -3.64 -4.84 5.74
CA PRO A 148 -2.80 -3.77 5.23
C PRO A 148 -3.52 -2.76 4.31
N LEU A 149 -2.88 -1.60 4.12
CA LEU A 149 -3.05 -0.75 2.97
C LEU A 149 -1.86 -0.98 2.02
N ALA A 150 -2.14 -1.60 0.88
CA ALA A 150 -1.10 -1.96 -0.07
C ALA A 150 -0.96 -0.91 -1.19
N VAL A 151 0.28 -0.62 -1.53
CA VAL A 151 0.69 0.09 -2.75
C VAL A 151 0.90 -0.95 -3.83
N ASP A 152 0.08 -0.94 -4.87
CA ASP A 152 0.10 -1.89 -5.96
C ASP A 152 0.93 -1.32 -7.12
N VAL A 153 2.14 -1.88 -7.30
CA VAL A 153 3.17 -1.43 -8.23
C VAL A 153 3.42 -2.51 -9.28
N GLU A 154 2.72 -2.41 -10.40
CA GLU A 154 2.84 -3.38 -11.50
C GLU A 154 2.54 -2.77 -12.89
N GLU A 155 2.34 -1.43 -12.95
CA GLU A 155 1.96 -0.76 -14.18
C GLU A 155 3.12 -0.68 -15.19
N ASN A 156 2.86 -1.13 -16.41
CA ASN A 156 3.89 -1.13 -17.46
C ASN A 156 4.35 0.29 -17.85
N GLU A 157 3.49 1.29 -17.69
CA GLU A 157 3.82 2.69 -17.96
C GLU A 157 4.90 3.24 -17.01
N LEU A 158 5.16 2.57 -15.88
CA LEU A 158 6.23 2.92 -14.95
C LEU A 158 7.60 2.32 -15.33
N LYS A 159 7.65 1.30 -16.18
CA LYS A 159 8.90 0.62 -16.58
C LYS A 159 9.96 1.52 -17.24
N PRO A 160 9.61 2.64 -17.91
CA PRO A 160 10.62 3.55 -18.41
C PRO A 160 11.39 4.31 -17.32
N MET A 161 10.93 4.31 -16.08
CA MET A 161 11.67 4.86 -14.95
C MET A 161 12.90 4.00 -14.65
N SER A 162 13.97 4.64 -14.13
CA SER A 162 15.09 3.85 -13.62
C SER A 162 14.65 3.03 -12.40
N THR A 163 15.31 1.89 -12.16
CA THR A 163 15.07 1.07 -10.95
C THR A 163 15.22 1.92 -9.68
N LEU A 164 16.18 2.83 -9.65
CA LEU A 164 16.40 3.72 -8.49
C LEU A 164 15.21 4.67 -8.29
N ASP A 165 14.74 5.33 -9.36
CA ASP A 165 13.66 6.31 -9.27
C ASP A 165 12.33 5.63 -8.93
N LEU A 166 12.04 4.49 -9.56
CA LEU A 166 10.83 3.71 -9.25
C LEU A 166 10.85 3.18 -7.82
N THR A 167 12.01 2.69 -7.35
CA THR A 167 12.17 2.24 -5.97
C THR A 167 12.01 3.40 -4.97
N ASN A 168 12.59 4.57 -5.25
CA ASN A 168 12.44 5.75 -4.40
C ASN A 168 10.98 6.20 -4.31
N LEU A 169 10.28 6.25 -5.43
CA LEU A 169 8.88 6.65 -5.48
C LEU A 169 7.97 5.63 -4.77
N THR A 170 8.25 4.33 -4.93
CA THR A 170 7.56 3.26 -4.21
C THR A 170 7.78 3.39 -2.70
N ALA A 171 9.03 3.61 -2.28
CA ALA A 171 9.37 3.83 -0.87
C ALA A 171 8.65 5.07 -0.31
N TYR A 172 8.66 6.17 -1.06
CA TYR A 172 7.92 7.38 -0.69
C TYR A 172 6.43 7.09 -0.45
N ALA A 173 5.77 6.41 -1.39
CA ALA A 173 4.35 6.07 -1.26
C ALA A 173 4.06 5.19 -0.02
N LEU A 174 4.90 4.19 0.24
CA LEU A 174 4.79 3.34 1.44
C LEU A 174 4.98 4.14 2.73
N GLU A 175 5.92 5.08 2.77
CA GLU A 175 6.11 5.98 3.91
C GLU A 175 4.89 6.88 4.16
N GLN A 176 4.26 7.40 3.10
CA GLN A 176 3.03 8.18 3.26
C GLN A 176 1.89 7.33 3.82
N VAL A 177 1.77 6.06 3.42
CA VAL A 177 0.78 5.13 4.01
C VAL A 177 1.03 4.95 5.52
N GLU A 178 2.29 4.79 5.94
CA GLU A 178 2.64 4.72 7.37
C GLU A 178 2.30 6.02 8.11
N LYS A 179 2.60 7.18 7.52
CA LYS A 179 2.23 8.50 8.09
C LYS A 179 0.71 8.64 8.24
N MET A 180 -0.06 8.09 7.32
CA MET A 180 -1.52 8.02 7.43
C MET A 180 -2.00 7.16 8.61
N GLY A 181 -1.15 6.35 9.21
CA GLY A 181 -1.48 5.49 10.36
C GLY A 181 -1.90 4.08 10.00
N PHE A 182 -1.59 3.62 8.80
CA PHE A 182 -1.89 2.27 8.36
C PHE A 182 -0.64 1.38 8.27
N TYR A 183 -0.86 0.08 8.26
CA TYR A 183 0.18 -0.90 7.97
C TYR A 183 0.45 -0.91 6.47
N ALA A 184 1.61 -0.38 6.09
CA ALA A 184 2.02 -0.30 4.69
C ALA A 184 2.49 -1.67 4.17
N GLN A 185 2.08 -2.02 2.95
CA GLN A 185 2.47 -3.23 2.26
C GLN A 185 2.74 -2.91 0.77
N LEU A 186 3.77 -3.50 0.20
CA LEU A 186 4.02 -3.46 -1.23
C LEU A 186 3.35 -4.66 -1.89
N TYR A 187 2.51 -4.44 -2.91
CA TYR A 187 2.11 -5.48 -3.85
C TYR A 187 2.83 -5.33 -5.16
N THR A 188 3.32 -6.46 -5.68
CA THR A 188 3.86 -6.58 -7.04
C THR A 188 3.81 -8.05 -7.47
N TYR A 189 4.10 -8.35 -8.74
CA TYR A 189 4.26 -9.74 -9.19
C TYR A 189 5.72 -10.08 -9.48
N THR A 190 6.06 -11.38 -9.45
CA THR A 190 7.43 -11.88 -9.57
C THR A 190 8.17 -11.26 -10.76
N GLY A 191 7.52 -11.17 -11.93
CA GLY A 191 8.16 -10.60 -13.13
C GLY A 191 8.39 -9.09 -13.05
N TYR A 192 7.55 -8.34 -12.34
CA TYR A 192 7.71 -6.89 -12.18
C TYR A 192 8.70 -6.53 -11.07
N SER A 193 8.89 -7.40 -10.09
CA SER A 193 9.78 -7.14 -8.97
C SER A 193 11.25 -6.90 -9.41
N TYR A 194 11.63 -7.32 -10.62
CA TYR A 194 12.95 -7.03 -11.19
C TYR A 194 13.15 -5.56 -11.60
N GLU A 195 12.07 -4.78 -11.71
CA GLU A 195 12.13 -3.33 -11.96
C GLU A 195 12.42 -2.52 -10.67
N LEU A 196 12.42 -3.18 -9.51
CA LEU A 196 12.55 -2.59 -8.17
C LEU A 196 13.79 -3.12 -7.44
N ASP A 197 14.40 -2.30 -6.60
CA ASP A 197 15.34 -2.77 -5.58
C ASP A 197 14.57 -3.43 -4.42
N MET A 198 14.24 -4.69 -4.62
CA MET A 198 13.47 -5.47 -3.65
C MET A 198 14.23 -5.75 -2.37
N GLN A 199 15.58 -5.79 -2.38
CA GLN A 199 16.39 -5.93 -1.16
C GLN A 199 16.15 -4.76 -0.21
N ARG A 200 16.08 -3.55 -0.76
CA ARG A 200 15.80 -2.33 0.00
C ARG A 200 14.34 -2.31 0.46
N LEU A 201 13.38 -2.57 -0.43
CA LEU A 201 11.95 -2.47 -0.12
C LEU A 201 11.50 -3.56 0.85
N ALA A 202 11.79 -4.83 0.57
CA ALA A 202 11.41 -5.95 1.43
C ALA A 202 12.20 -5.98 2.74
N GLY A 203 13.36 -5.30 2.81
CA GLY A 203 14.10 -5.11 4.06
C GLY A 203 13.40 -4.17 5.05
N ARG A 204 12.42 -3.37 4.61
CA ARG A 204 11.71 -2.41 5.45
C ARG A 204 10.20 -2.63 5.49
N TRP A 205 9.58 -2.99 4.39
CA TRP A 205 8.13 -3.17 4.30
C TRP A 205 7.77 -4.61 3.97
N ASP A 206 6.58 -4.99 4.36
CA ASP A 206 6.01 -6.27 4.02
C ASP A 206 5.64 -6.34 2.52
N VAL A 207 5.82 -7.51 1.92
CA VAL A 207 5.58 -7.76 0.51
C VAL A 207 4.44 -8.75 0.31
N TRP A 208 3.49 -8.36 -0.52
CA TRP A 208 2.45 -9.21 -1.08
C TRP A 208 2.82 -9.51 -2.54
N LEU A 209 3.30 -10.72 -2.76
CA LEU A 209 3.84 -11.16 -4.04
C LEU A 209 2.82 -11.97 -4.82
N ALA A 210 2.59 -11.61 -6.09
CA ALA A 210 1.81 -12.42 -7.01
C ALA A 210 2.72 -13.34 -7.83
N ASP A 211 2.39 -14.64 -7.83
CA ASP A 211 3.02 -15.65 -8.67
C ASP A 211 2.02 -16.78 -8.94
N TYR A 212 1.71 -17.01 -10.20
CA TYR A 212 0.71 -17.97 -10.62
C TYR A 212 1.30 -19.28 -11.20
N THR A 213 2.56 -19.53 -10.94
CA THR A 213 3.26 -20.73 -11.43
C THR A 213 2.80 -22.03 -10.76
N GLY A 214 2.01 -21.92 -9.68
CA GLY A 214 1.60 -23.07 -8.87
C GLY A 214 2.71 -23.65 -8.00
N LYS A 215 3.85 -22.95 -7.91
CA LYS A 215 5.01 -23.31 -7.08
C LYS A 215 5.27 -22.20 -6.07
N THR A 216 6.04 -22.48 -5.04
CA THR A 216 6.58 -21.45 -4.15
C THR A 216 7.46 -20.51 -4.96
N PRO A 217 7.18 -19.18 -4.97
CA PRO A 217 8.01 -18.21 -5.65
C PRO A 217 9.46 -18.29 -5.21
N LYS A 218 10.38 -18.35 -6.18
CA LYS A 218 11.82 -18.36 -5.94
C LYS A 218 12.38 -16.96 -6.17
N VAL A 219 12.41 -16.18 -5.11
CA VAL A 219 12.94 -14.81 -5.09
C VAL A 219 13.99 -14.71 -3.98
N ASP A 220 14.87 -13.73 -4.07
CA ASP A 220 15.99 -13.50 -3.14
C ASP A 220 15.65 -12.46 -2.05
N TYR A 221 14.36 -12.15 -1.88
CA TYR A 221 13.83 -11.26 -0.84
C TYR A 221 12.70 -11.91 -0.07
N ILE A 222 12.37 -11.35 1.09
CA ILE A 222 11.32 -11.86 1.95
C ILE A 222 9.95 -11.33 1.49
N TYR A 223 8.96 -12.21 1.39
CA TYR A 223 7.56 -11.89 1.22
C TYR A 223 6.72 -12.70 2.22
N HIS A 224 5.61 -12.15 2.72
CA HIS A 224 4.77 -12.84 3.71
C HIS A 224 3.35 -13.10 3.22
N ALA A 225 2.95 -12.50 2.11
CA ALA A 225 1.67 -12.72 1.48
C ALA A 225 1.86 -13.14 0.02
N HIS A 226 1.12 -14.15 -0.41
CA HIS A 226 1.21 -14.72 -1.73
C HIS A 226 -0.17 -14.74 -2.40
N GLN A 227 -0.30 -14.03 -3.52
CA GLN A 227 -1.42 -14.18 -4.44
C GLN A 227 -1.07 -15.31 -5.42
N HIS A 228 -1.67 -16.47 -5.22
CA HIS A 228 -1.25 -17.69 -5.90
C HIS A 228 -2.09 -18.01 -7.15
N THR A 229 -3.19 -17.30 -7.40
CA THR A 229 -4.02 -17.41 -8.60
C THR A 229 -4.92 -16.21 -8.79
N SER A 230 -5.13 -15.80 -10.04
CA SER A 230 -6.15 -14.85 -10.47
C SER A 230 -7.39 -15.53 -11.08
N LYS A 231 -7.46 -16.86 -11.04
CA LYS A 231 -8.52 -17.67 -11.65
C LYS A 231 -9.29 -18.49 -10.62
N GLY A 232 -9.27 -18.06 -9.36
CA GLY A 232 -10.02 -18.73 -8.30
C GLY A 232 -11.53 -18.63 -8.50
N SER A 233 -12.28 -19.58 -7.93
CA SER A 233 -13.73 -19.53 -7.83
C SER A 233 -14.13 -19.36 -6.36
N MET A 234 -15.11 -18.50 -6.10
CA MET A 234 -15.50 -18.19 -4.73
C MET A 234 -17.03 -18.22 -4.58
N PRO A 235 -17.58 -19.05 -3.66
CA PRO A 235 -19.01 -19.04 -3.38
C PRO A 235 -19.50 -17.64 -3.02
N GLY A 236 -20.51 -17.14 -3.75
CA GLY A 236 -21.09 -15.83 -3.50
C GLY A 236 -20.51 -14.69 -4.32
N ILE A 237 -19.51 -14.97 -5.15
CA ILE A 237 -18.94 -14.03 -6.11
C ILE A 237 -19.04 -14.64 -7.51
N SER A 238 -19.47 -13.85 -8.48
CA SER A 238 -19.53 -14.27 -9.88
C SER A 238 -18.19 -13.99 -10.57
N GLY A 239 -17.79 -14.91 -11.47
CA GLY A 239 -16.53 -14.80 -12.18
C GLY A 239 -15.32 -15.29 -11.38
N THR A 240 -14.13 -14.93 -11.84
CA THR A 240 -12.86 -15.29 -11.19
C THR A 240 -12.52 -14.31 -10.08
N VAL A 241 -11.77 -14.81 -9.09
CA VAL A 241 -11.34 -14.07 -7.91
C VAL A 241 -9.88 -14.39 -7.63
N ASP A 242 -9.13 -13.41 -7.23
CA ASP A 242 -7.76 -13.55 -6.79
C ASP A 242 -7.71 -14.17 -5.39
N LEU A 243 -6.95 -15.28 -5.26
CA LEU A 243 -6.85 -16.01 -4.00
C LEU A 243 -5.46 -15.86 -3.39
N ASN A 244 -5.47 -15.60 -2.10
CA ASN A 244 -4.29 -15.22 -1.35
C ASN A 244 -4.11 -16.02 -0.06
N VAL A 245 -2.86 -16.18 0.32
CA VAL A 245 -2.46 -16.75 1.62
C VAL A 245 -1.39 -15.88 2.26
N THR A 246 -1.36 -15.87 3.57
CA THR A 246 -0.27 -15.25 4.34
C THR A 246 -0.01 -16.05 5.60
N GLU A 247 1.24 -16.05 6.06
CA GLU A 247 1.66 -16.61 7.33
C GLU A 247 1.46 -15.61 8.49
N LEU A 248 1.28 -14.32 8.18
CA LEU A 248 1.11 -13.28 9.18
C LEU A 248 -0.35 -13.15 9.64
N ASN A 249 -0.53 -12.97 10.92
CA ASN A 249 -1.82 -12.57 11.48
C ASN A 249 -1.96 -11.04 11.44
N TYR A 250 -2.16 -10.47 10.24
CA TYR A 250 -2.32 -9.03 10.07
C TYR A 250 -3.31 -8.40 11.04
N PRO A 251 -4.52 -8.94 11.25
CA PRO A 251 -5.47 -8.32 12.17
C PRO A 251 -4.94 -8.17 13.59
N ARG A 252 -4.19 -9.14 14.07
CA ARG A 252 -3.58 -9.08 15.40
C ARG A 252 -2.45 -8.05 15.46
N ILE A 253 -1.55 -8.06 14.46
CA ILE A 253 -0.42 -7.14 14.38
C ILE A 253 -0.93 -5.69 14.29
N ILE A 254 -1.85 -5.42 13.37
CA ILE A 254 -2.39 -4.10 13.07
C ILE A 254 -3.14 -3.52 14.26
N ARG A 255 -3.99 -4.33 14.93
CA ARG A 255 -4.68 -3.90 16.14
C ARG A 255 -3.71 -3.62 17.30
N LYS A 256 -2.72 -4.51 17.52
CA LYS A 256 -1.71 -4.32 18.57
C LYS A 256 -0.90 -3.05 18.38
N LYS A 257 -0.61 -2.67 17.13
CA LYS A 257 0.16 -1.46 16.77
C LYS A 257 -0.70 -0.20 16.64
N GLY A 258 -2.04 -0.29 16.78
CA GLY A 258 -2.94 0.85 16.63
C GLY A 258 -3.04 1.40 15.20
N LEU A 259 -2.73 0.56 14.19
CA LEU A 259 -2.67 0.95 12.78
C LEU A 259 -3.99 0.66 12.04
N THR A 260 -5.11 0.87 12.70
CA THR A 260 -6.43 0.50 12.18
C THR A 260 -7.21 1.64 11.55
N ARG A 261 -6.78 2.89 11.73
CA ARG A 261 -7.53 4.07 11.30
C ARG A 261 -6.60 5.19 10.85
N LEU A 262 -7.14 6.04 10.00
CA LEU A 262 -6.48 7.29 9.63
C LEU A 262 -6.13 8.08 10.90
N ARG A 263 -4.90 8.56 10.98
CA ARG A 263 -4.46 9.45 12.07
C ARG A 263 -5.08 10.82 11.90
N GLU A 264 -5.48 11.43 13.00
CA GLU A 264 -5.90 12.83 13.01
C GLU A 264 -4.72 13.73 12.62
N GLY A 265 -4.94 14.63 11.68
CA GLY A 265 -3.91 15.56 11.19
C GLY A 265 -2.91 14.98 10.20
N ALA A 266 -3.09 13.72 9.77
CA ALA A 266 -2.25 13.11 8.75
C ALA A 266 -2.66 13.54 7.34
#